data_52e5d65452ad6de4e253b8b600d483ce
#
_entry.id   52e5d65452ad6de4e253b8b600d483ce
#
_cell.length_a   1.000
_cell.length_b   1.000
_cell.length_c   1.000
_cell.angle_alpha   90.00
_cell.angle_beta   90.00
_cell.angle_gamma   90.00
#
_symmetry.space_group_name_H-M   'P 1'
#
loop_
_entity.id
_entity.type
_entity.pdbx_description
1 polymer ?
#
loop_
_entity_poly.entity_id
_entity_poly.type
_entity_poly.pdbx_seq_one_letter_code
_entity_poly.pdbx_strand_id
1 'polypeptide(L)'
;GPFTPQSDPLSFKPGGFSRGAGHGSTFADNQNNWWHISTSIVCVKNTFERRLGIWPAGFDKDNVMYCNTAFGDYPQFLPSEKRTANAGPGWMLLNYKKPVTVSSTQGSYYANNAVDENIKTYWSAETANKGEWIQTDLGNVSTVNAIQVNYADQDAEFLGKSSGVFHRYKLLYSTDGKKWNILADKSNNKTDVPHDYIELQNAVQARYIRMENIQMPTGKFAISGLRVFGNGNGKKPGAVEAFIVLRTEKDKRSAYIKWKPVDNAFAYNIYYGTAADKLYSCIMVHDLNEYWFKAMDKDKPYYFSIEAVNENGVSERTTVIKSE
;
A
#
# COMPACT_ATOMS: atom_id res chain seq x y z
N GLY A 1 -0.26 -29.75 21.35
CA GLY A 1 0.52 -30.42 20.30
C GLY A 1 0.25 -31.89 20.17
N PRO A 2 0.76 -32.55 19.16
CA PRO A 2 1.88 -32.06 18.35
C PRO A 2 1.47 -31.00 17.35
N PHE A 3 2.39 -30.05 17.06
CA PHE A 3 2.21 -29.03 16.04
C PHE A 3 3.04 -29.38 14.81
N THR A 4 2.45 -29.22 13.63
CA THR A 4 3.17 -29.33 12.36
C THR A 4 3.49 -27.93 11.85
N PRO A 5 4.75 -27.60 11.58
CA PRO A 5 5.10 -26.30 11.00
C PRO A 5 4.45 -26.10 9.64
N GLN A 6 3.91 -24.89 9.41
CA GLN A 6 3.44 -24.50 8.09
C GLN A 6 4.63 -24.14 7.20
N SER A 7 4.58 -24.55 5.93
CA SER A 7 5.69 -24.34 4.99
C SER A 7 5.85 -22.88 4.58
N ASP A 8 4.75 -22.18 4.42
CA ASP A 8 4.75 -20.78 3.98
C ASP A 8 4.55 -19.83 5.15
N PRO A 9 5.26 -18.70 5.17
CA PRO A 9 5.00 -17.64 6.14
C PRO A 9 3.55 -17.15 6.01
N LEU A 10 2.85 -17.05 7.15
CA LEU A 10 1.43 -16.67 7.17
C LEU A 10 1.19 -15.28 6.55
N SER A 11 2.06 -14.33 6.83
CA SER A 11 1.87 -12.93 6.45
C SER A 11 3.12 -12.36 5.76
N PHE A 12 3.59 -13.05 4.71
CA PHE A 12 4.75 -12.63 3.93
C PHE A 12 4.42 -11.39 3.09
N LYS A 13 5.14 -10.28 3.36
CA LYS A 13 4.94 -8.99 2.68
C LYS A 13 6.30 -8.35 2.36
N PRO A 14 6.91 -8.73 1.24
CA PRO A 14 8.25 -8.24 0.86
C PRO A 14 8.28 -6.85 0.24
N GLY A 15 7.13 -6.30 -0.16
CA GLY A 15 7.01 -5.02 -0.86
C GLY A 15 5.81 -4.19 -0.42
N GLY A 16 5.55 -3.09 -1.15
CA GLY A 16 4.52 -2.09 -0.88
C GLY A 16 5.03 -0.92 -0.05
N PHE A 17 4.12 -0.02 0.32
CA PHE A 17 4.45 1.21 1.04
C PHE A 17 5.03 0.93 2.43
N SER A 18 4.30 0.25 3.30
CA SER A 18 4.76 -0.13 4.63
C SER A 18 5.57 -1.42 4.61
N ARG A 19 6.34 -1.67 5.66
CA ARG A 19 7.19 -2.84 5.78
C ARG A 19 6.84 -3.65 7.01
N GLY A 20 7.11 -4.96 6.93
CA GLY A 20 6.84 -5.91 8.00
C GLY A 20 5.39 -6.40 7.97
N ALA A 21 5.15 -7.51 8.61
CA ALA A 21 3.85 -8.12 8.86
C ALA A 21 4.00 -9.17 9.98
N GLY A 22 4.91 -8.91 10.92
CA GLY A 22 5.18 -9.77 12.05
C GLY A 22 4.40 -9.37 13.30
N HIS A 23 4.55 -10.16 14.36
CA HIS A 23 3.92 -9.93 15.66
C HIS A 23 2.41 -9.77 15.53
N GLY A 24 1.76 -10.77 14.93
CA GLY A 24 0.35 -10.69 14.57
C GLY A 24 -0.54 -11.67 15.31
N SER A 25 -1.82 -11.51 15.09
CA SER A 25 -2.88 -12.40 15.55
C SER A 25 -3.96 -12.53 14.49
N THR A 26 -4.68 -13.64 14.48
CA THR A 26 -5.78 -13.90 13.55
C THR A 26 -7.08 -14.03 14.33
N PHE A 27 -8.14 -13.39 13.85
CA PHE A 27 -9.45 -13.37 14.50
C PHE A 27 -10.57 -13.37 13.47
N ALA A 28 -11.77 -13.77 13.90
CA ALA A 28 -12.99 -13.65 13.12
C ALA A 28 -13.80 -12.42 13.55
N ASP A 29 -14.38 -11.71 12.59
CA ASP A 29 -15.36 -10.67 12.86
C ASP A 29 -16.76 -11.26 13.14
N ASN A 30 -17.74 -10.39 13.40
CA ASN A 30 -19.12 -10.79 13.70
C ASN A 30 -19.84 -11.45 12.51
N GLN A 31 -19.30 -11.34 11.28
CA GLN A 31 -19.81 -11.98 10.07
C GLN A 31 -19.04 -13.27 9.73
N ASN A 32 -18.16 -13.73 10.65
CA ASN A 32 -17.25 -14.86 10.43
C ASN A 32 -16.28 -14.67 9.27
N ASN A 33 -15.88 -13.43 8.98
CA ASN A 33 -14.72 -13.15 8.14
C ASN A 33 -13.46 -13.22 9.00
N TRP A 34 -12.45 -13.92 8.52
CA TRP A 34 -11.18 -14.02 9.20
C TRP A 34 -10.26 -12.89 8.75
N TRP A 35 -9.55 -12.32 9.70
CA TRP A 35 -8.60 -11.25 9.53
C TRP A 35 -7.30 -11.57 10.26
N HIS A 36 -6.18 -11.25 9.62
CA HIS A 36 -4.88 -11.23 10.27
C HIS A 36 -4.48 -9.80 10.54
N ILE A 37 -4.15 -9.48 11.78
CA ILE A 37 -3.64 -8.18 12.19
C ILE A 37 -2.19 -8.34 12.60
N SER A 38 -1.33 -7.43 12.16
CA SER A 38 0.09 -7.45 12.53
C SER A 38 0.67 -6.04 12.55
N THR A 39 1.92 -5.91 13.00
CA THR A 39 2.60 -4.62 13.05
C THR A 39 3.23 -4.27 11.72
N SER A 40 3.05 -3.04 11.27
CA SER A 40 3.69 -2.46 10.09
C SER A 40 4.55 -1.26 10.45
N ILE A 41 5.72 -1.16 9.84
CA ILE A 41 6.63 -0.01 9.98
C ILE A 41 6.17 1.06 9.01
N VAL A 42 5.78 2.20 9.52
CA VAL A 42 5.28 3.34 8.75
C VAL A 42 6.12 4.61 8.91
N CYS A 43 7.14 4.57 9.76
CA CYS A 43 8.02 5.70 10.02
C CYS A 43 9.33 5.58 9.22
N VAL A 44 9.84 6.72 8.75
CA VAL A 44 11.09 6.80 7.99
C VAL A 44 12.30 6.47 8.84
N LYS A 45 12.43 7.10 10.01
CA LYS A 45 13.61 7.01 10.88
C LYS A 45 13.42 6.05 12.06
N ASN A 46 12.28 6.08 12.72
CA ASN A 46 12.03 5.26 13.90
C ASN A 46 11.33 3.94 13.55
N THR A 47 12.10 2.85 13.45
CA THR A 47 11.57 1.52 13.14
C THR A 47 10.67 0.92 14.23
N PHE A 48 10.65 1.49 15.43
CA PHE A 48 9.76 1.09 16.53
C PHE A 48 8.43 1.85 16.51
N GLU A 49 8.30 2.91 15.76
CA GLU A 49 7.01 3.53 15.50
C GLU A 49 6.25 2.70 14.47
N ARG A 50 5.27 1.94 14.94
CA ARG A 50 4.51 0.97 14.16
C ARG A 50 3.03 1.28 14.21
N ARG A 51 2.32 0.84 13.17
CA ARG A 51 0.86 0.84 13.09
C ARG A 51 0.37 -0.57 12.83
N LEU A 52 -0.89 -0.80 13.07
CA LEU A 52 -1.52 -2.08 12.79
C LEU A 52 -1.88 -2.14 11.30
N GLY A 53 -1.42 -3.20 10.65
CA GLY A 53 -1.91 -3.62 9.34
C GLY A 53 -2.97 -4.70 9.51
N ILE A 54 -3.95 -4.75 8.62
CA ILE A 54 -5.00 -5.75 8.61
C ILE A 54 -5.10 -6.37 7.21
N TRP A 55 -5.17 -7.69 7.16
CA TRP A 55 -5.28 -8.44 5.91
C TRP A 55 -6.36 -9.51 5.98
N PRO A 56 -7.02 -9.79 4.86
CA PRO A 56 -7.90 -10.95 4.74
C PRO A 56 -7.17 -12.25 5.07
N ALA A 57 -7.77 -13.06 5.90
CA ALA A 57 -7.28 -14.39 6.28
C ALA A 57 -8.40 -15.42 6.19
N GLY A 58 -8.08 -16.68 6.40
CA GLY A 58 -9.05 -17.76 6.43
C GLY A 58 -8.41 -19.11 6.71
N PHE A 59 -9.24 -20.15 6.59
CA PHE A 59 -8.80 -21.54 6.60
C PHE A 59 -9.20 -22.19 5.28
N ASP A 60 -8.32 -22.98 4.71
CA ASP A 60 -8.61 -23.72 3.50
C ASP A 60 -9.41 -25.00 3.79
N LYS A 61 -9.71 -25.78 2.73
CA LYS A 61 -10.45 -27.05 2.83
C LYS A 61 -9.78 -28.10 3.73
N ASP A 62 -8.47 -27.97 3.98
CA ASP A 62 -7.70 -28.86 4.84
C ASP A 62 -7.45 -28.28 6.23
N ASN A 63 -8.20 -27.20 6.58
CA ASN A 63 -8.07 -26.42 7.83
C ASN A 63 -6.69 -25.78 8.04
N VAL A 64 -5.96 -25.50 6.95
CA VAL A 64 -4.71 -24.75 7.00
C VAL A 64 -5.00 -23.26 6.93
N MET A 65 -4.50 -22.52 7.91
CA MET A 65 -4.68 -21.07 7.96
C MET A 65 -3.84 -20.38 6.88
N TYR A 66 -4.43 -19.40 6.19
CA TYR A 66 -3.76 -18.56 5.21
C TYR A 66 -4.05 -17.07 5.44
N CYS A 67 -3.18 -16.21 4.92
CA CYS A 67 -3.34 -14.77 4.92
C CYS A 67 -3.02 -14.23 3.52
N ASN A 68 -3.92 -13.43 2.96
CA ASN A 68 -3.71 -12.76 1.68
C ASN A 68 -3.15 -11.36 1.90
N THR A 69 -1.88 -11.14 1.59
CA THR A 69 -1.20 -9.85 1.72
C THR A 69 -1.23 -8.99 0.45
N ALA A 70 -1.97 -9.42 -0.60
CA ALA A 70 -2.27 -8.56 -1.74
C ALA A 70 -2.96 -7.28 -1.26
N PHE A 71 -2.57 -6.15 -1.81
CA PHE A 71 -3.11 -4.85 -1.38
C PHE A 71 -3.00 -4.59 0.14
N GLY A 72 -2.01 -5.17 0.80
CA GLY A 72 -1.88 -5.12 2.27
C GLY A 72 -1.71 -3.71 2.84
N ASP A 73 -1.32 -2.73 2.01
CA ASP A 73 -1.21 -1.32 2.38
C ASP A 73 -2.39 -0.48 1.89
N TYR A 74 -3.36 -1.09 1.24
CA TYR A 74 -4.55 -0.39 0.76
C TYR A 74 -5.67 -0.47 1.80
N PRO A 75 -6.61 0.48 1.81
CA PRO A 75 -7.76 0.42 2.67
C PRO A 75 -8.56 -0.87 2.43
N GLN A 76 -8.89 -1.57 3.51
CA GLN A 76 -9.68 -2.79 3.44
C GLN A 76 -11.13 -2.48 3.79
N PHE A 77 -12.07 -2.95 2.96
CA PHE A 77 -13.48 -2.93 3.33
C PHE A 77 -13.74 -3.93 4.46
N LEU A 78 -14.43 -3.47 5.50
CA LEU A 78 -15.05 -4.35 6.49
C LEU A 78 -16.46 -4.67 5.99
N PRO A 79 -16.70 -5.84 5.40
CA PRO A 79 -17.99 -6.16 4.82
C PRO A 79 -19.06 -6.34 5.89
N SER A 80 -20.29 -5.95 5.59
CA SER A 80 -21.46 -6.19 6.45
C SER A 80 -21.94 -7.63 6.44
N GLU A 81 -21.44 -8.45 5.51
CA GLU A 81 -21.78 -9.85 5.29
C GLU A 81 -20.51 -10.71 5.17
N LYS A 82 -20.68 -12.02 5.08
CA LYS A 82 -19.57 -12.93 4.84
C LYS A 82 -18.93 -12.64 3.49
N ARG A 83 -17.60 -12.37 3.53
CA ARG A 83 -16.82 -12.04 2.35
C ARG A 83 -16.71 -13.24 1.41
N THR A 84 -16.79 -12.98 0.09
CA THR A 84 -16.43 -13.95 -0.93
C THR A 84 -14.90 -14.04 -1.05
N ALA A 85 -14.37 -15.20 -1.40
CA ALA A 85 -12.93 -15.47 -1.46
C ALA A 85 -12.14 -14.52 -2.39
N ASN A 86 -12.81 -13.85 -3.34
CA ASN A 86 -12.20 -12.98 -4.34
C ASN A 86 -12.44 -11.47 -4.11
N ALA A 87 -12.91 -11.08 -2.93
CA ALA A 87 -13.09 -9.66 -2.63
C ALA A 87 -11.72 -8.97 -2.53
N GLY A 88 -11.42 -8.11 -3.48
CA GLY A 88 -10.25 -7.23 -3.47
C GLY A 88 -10.45 -5.98 -2.59
N PRO A 89 -9.48 -5.06 -2.53
CA PRO A 89 -9.68 -3.76 -1.90
C PRO A 89 -10.77 -3.01 -2.68
N GLY A 90 -11.59 -2.25 -1.99
CA GLY A 90 -12.64 -1.50 -2.67
C GLY A 90 -12.11 -0.29 -3.46
N TRP A 91 -10.96 0.23 -3.05
CA TRP A 91 -10.33 1.41 -3.62
C TRP A 91 -8.90 1.13 -4.06
N MET A 92 -8.53 1.72 -5.20
CA MET A 92 -7.19 1.63 -5.77
C MET A 92 -6.38 2.86 -5.37
N LEU A 93 -5.04 2.72 -5.41
CA LEU A 93 -4.13 3.86 -5.29
C LEU A 93 -4.15 4.64 -6.62
N LEU A 94 -4.54 5.91 -6.56
CA LEU A 94 -4.76 6.75 -7.75
C LEU A 94 -3.52 7.51 -8.20
N ASN A 95 -2.53 7.70 -7.32
CA ASN A 95 -1.43 8.63 -7.57
C ASN A 95 -0.04 8.00 -7.53
N TYR A 96 0.08 6.69 -7.74
CA TYR A 96 1.40 6.06 -7.86
C TYR A 96 2.23 6.68 -8.96
N LYS A 97 3.39 7.28 -8.59
CA LYS A 97 4.31 7.98 -9.51
C LYS A 97 3.67 9.01 -10.44
N LYS A 98 2.50 9.51 -10.08
CA LYS A 98 1.86 10.61 -10.81
C LYS A 98 2.63 11.92 -10.59
N PRO A 99 2.49 12.91 -11.50
CA PRO A 99 3.17 14.19 -11.37
C PRO A 99 2.90 14.87 -10.03
N VAL A 100 3.97 15.39 -9.42
CA VAL A 100 3.92 16.13 -8.16
C VAL A 100 4.56 17.50 -8.34
N THR A 101 3.91 18.51 -7.81
CA THR A 101 4.44 19.88 -7.69
C THR A 101 4.45 20.29 -6.23
N VAL A 102 5.37 21.15 -5.85
CA VAL A 102 5.60 21.53 -4.45
C VAL A 102 5.95 23.03 -4.35
N SER A 103 5.80 23.60 -3.17
CA SER A 103 6.19 24.99 -2.87
C SER A 103 7.69 25.20 -2.90
N SER A 104 8.46 24.25 -2.34
CA SER A 104 9.91 24.27 -2.25
C SER A 104 10.48 22.86 -2.14
N THR A 105 11.78 22.67 -2.29
CA THR A 105 12.44 21.37 -2.13
C THR A 105 13.80 21.53 -1.48
N GLN A 106 14.00 20.86 -0.36
CA GLN A 106 15.29 20.82 0.34
C GLN A 106 16.24 19.81 -0.32
N GLY A 107 17.29 20.28 -0.94
CA GLY A 107 18.38 19.44 -1.45
C GLY A 107 17.88 18.31 -2.37
N SER A 108 18.19 17.06 -2.02
CA SER A 108 17.83 15.86 -2.80
C SER A 108 16.55 15.16 -2.34
N TYR A 109 15.73 15.78 -1.49
CA TYR A 109 14.45 15.22 -1.05
C TYR A 109 13.33 15.56 -2.03
N TYR A 110 13.36 14.93 -3.21
CA TYR A 110 12.54 15.26 -4.36
C TYR A 110 11.05 14.95 -4.15
N ALA A 111 10.19 15.77 -4.79
CA ALA A 111 8.72 15.68 -4.67
C ALA A 111 8.15 14.30 -5.00
N ASN A 112 8.70 13.62 -6.00
CA ASN A 112 8.23 12.30 -6.43
C ASN A 112 8.39 11.21 -5.38
N ASN A 113 9.25 11.40 -4.38
CA ASN A 113 9.43 10.47 -3.28
C ASN A 113 8.20 10.36 -2.37
N ALA A 114 7.28 11.31 -2.44
CA ALA A 114 6.03 11.26 -1.66
C ALA A 114 4.93 10.38 -2.29
N VAL A 115 5.15 9.87 -3.51
CA VAL A 115 4.17 9.08 -4.28
C VAL A 115 4.78 7.81 -4.91
N ASP A 116 5.90 7.33 -4.40
CA ASP A 116 6.67 6.20 -4.96
C ASP A 116 6.43 4.85 -4.26
N GLU A 117 5.47 4.79 -3.32
CA GLU A 117 5.15 3.61 -2.51
C GLU A 117 6.35 3.04 -1.73
N ASN A 118 7.27 3.91 -1.30
CA ASN A 118 8.42 3.53 -0.51
C ASN A 118 8.54 4.38 0.75
N ILE A 119 8.19 3.84 1.90
CA ILE A 119 8.23 4.54 3.19
C ILE A 119 9.64 5.07 3.57
N LYS A 120 10.70 4.64 2.91
CA LYS A 120 12.08 5.06 3.21
C LYS A 120 12.53 6.29 2.44
N THR A 121 11.81 6.65 1.40
CA THR A 121 12.00 7.86 0.61
C THR A 121 11.00 8.92 1.04
N TYR A 122 11.31 10.18 0.85
CA TYR A 122 10.40 11.27 1.18
C TYR A 122 10.77 12.56 0.45
N TRP A 123 9.80 13.44 0.33
CA TRP A 123 9.99 14.83 -0.03
C TRP A 123 10.12 15.68 1.23
N SER A 124 10.94 16.75 1.17
CA SER A 124 11.02 17.76 2.20
C SER A 124 10.98 19.16 1.58
N ALA A 125 10.12 20.02 2.12
CA ALA A 125 10.19 21.44 1.89
C ALA A 125 11.46 22.04 2.51
N GLU A 126 11.87 23.24 2.05
CA GLU A 126 13.00 23.98 2.64
C GLU A 126 12.70 24.43 4.08
N THR A 127 11.42 24.63 4.40
CA THR A 127 11.01 25.16 5.71
C THR A 127 9.88 24.35 6.33
N ALA A 128 9.54 24.71 7.59
CA ALA A 128 8.32 24.26 8.28
C ALA A 128 7.23 25.33 8.27
N ASN A 129 7.39 26.40 7.49
CA ASN A 129 6.51 27.55 7.53
C ASN A 129 5.08 27.19 7.07
N LYS A 130 4.13 27.90 7.65
CA LYS A 130 2.76 27.86 7.14
C LYS A 130 2.75 28.30 5.67
N GLY A 131 2.02 27.52 4.85
CA GLY A 131 1.90 27.78 3.41
C GLY A 131 2.84 26.97 2.54
N GLU A 132 3.76 26.16 3.08
CA GLU A 132 4.39 25.10 2.31
C GLU A 132 3.34 24.07 1.87
N TRP A 133 3.48 23.53 0.66
CA TRP A 133 2.49 22.62 0.11
C TRP A 133 3.09 21.57 -0.83
N ILE A 134 2.36 20.48 -0.97
CA ILE A 134 2.59 19.42 -1.96
C ILE A 134 1.29 19.12 -2.69
N GLN A 135 1.35 18.93 -4.00
CA GLN A 135 0.21 18.64 -4.87
C GLN A 135 0.51 17.51 -5.84
N THR A 136 -0.40 16.56 -5.96
CA THR A 136 -0.35 15.51 -6.99
C THR A 136 -1.42 15.74 -8.06
N ASP A 137 -1.09 15.48 -9.34
CA ASP A 137 -2.03 15.44 -10.47
C ASP A 137 -2.36 13.97 -10.79
N LEU A 138 -3.57 13.54 -10.58
CA LEU A 138 -4.03 12.17 -10.86
C LEU A 138 -4.08 11.85 -12.38
N GLY A 139 -3.87 12.88 -13.23
CA GLY A 139 -3.94 12.77 -14.68
C GLY A 139 -5.34 12.96 -15.24
N ASN A 140 -6.34 12.34 -14.62
CA ASN A 140 -7.74 12.44 -14.98
C ASN A 140 -8.58 12.74 -13.73
N VAL A 141 -9.80 13.25 -13.94
CA VAL A 141 -10.78 13.37 -12.86
C VAL A 141 -11.15 11.95 -12.42
N SER A 142 -10.96 11.66 -11.14
CA SER A 142 -11.21 10.36 -10.52
C SER A 142 -12.11 10.51 -9.30
N THR A 143 -12.75 9.44 -8.90
CA THR A 143 -13.54 9.38 -7.66
C THR A 143 -12.60 9.13 -6.49
N VAL A 144 -12.39 10.12 -5.64
CA VAL A 144 -11.52 10.04 -4.45
C VAL A 144 -12.37 9.73 -3.22
N ASN A 145 -11.97 8.69 -2.48
CA ASN A 145 -12.68 8.19 -1.30
C ASN A 145 -11.89 8.35 0.00
N ALA A 146 -10.56 8.25 -0.07
CA ALA A 146 -9.72 8.38 1.12
C ALA A 146 -8.33 8.94 0.77
N ILE A 147 -7.68 9.53 1.78
CA ILE A 147 -6.29 10.00 1.70
C ILE A 147 -5.53 9.51 2.91
N GLN A 148 -4.33 9.01 2.69
CA GLN A 148 -3.37 8.72 3.73
C GLN A 148 -2.20 9.70 3.63
N VAL A 149 -1.85 10.29 4.75
CA VAL A 149 -0.71 11.20 4.90
C VAL A 149 0.29 10.58 5.86
N ASN A 150 1.55 10.50 5.45
CA ASN A 150 2.64 10.06 6.30
C ASN A 150 3.73 11.13 6.29
N TYR A 151 3.97 11.74 7.45
CA TYR A 151 5.05 12.67 7.63
C TYR A 151 6.40 11.93 7.72
N ALA A 152 7.45 12.57 7.25
CA ALA A 152 8.83 12.18 7.51
C ALA A 152 9.43 13.07 8.63
N ASP A 153 10.38 12.50 9.39
CA ASP A 153 10.99 13.18 10.54
C ASP A 153 12.24 13.99 10.11
N GLN A 154 12.11 14.82 9.07
CA GLN A 154 13.23 15.61 8.59
C GLN A 154 13.55 16.74 9.57
N ASP A 155 14.77 16.71 10.13
CA ASP A 155 15.25 17.66 11.14
C ASP A 155 14.32 17.76 12.38
N ALA A 156 13.56 16.68 12.67
CA ALA A 156 12.62 16.64 13.78
C ALA A 156 13.33 16.36 15.10
N GLU A 157 12.83 17.00 16.16
CA GLU A 157 13.22 16.74 17.55
C GLU A 157 12.13 15.94 18.27
N PHE A 158 12.54 15.07 19.19
CA PHE A 158 11.60 14.36 20.05
C PHE A 158 11.15 15.25 21.20
N LEU A 159 9.92 15.75 21.13
CA LEU A 159 9.36 16.64 22.14
C LEU A 159 8.65 15.91 23.29
N GLY A 160 8.44 14.60 23.16
CA GLY A 160 7.67 13.81 24.10
C GLY A 160 6.17 14.15 24.10
N LYS A 161 5.42 13.57 25.05
CA LYS A 161 3.95 13.68 25.12
C LYS A 161 3.44 15.07 25.54
N SER A 162 4.28 15.93 26.08
CA SER A 162 3.88 17.23 26.65
C SER A 162 4.12 18.42 25.74
N SER A 163 4.47 18.20 24.47
CA SER A 163 4.84 19.28 23.55
C SER A 163 3.73 20.32 23.33
N GLY A 164 2.46 19.88 23.36
CA GLY A 164 1.33 20.76 23.06
C GLY A 164 1.30 21.28 21.61
N VAL A 165 2.22 20.84 20.76
CA VAL A 165 2.38 21.26 19.35
C VAL A 165 2.14 20.06 18.47
N PHE A 166 1.26 20.21 17.50
CA PHE A 166 0.77 19.11 16.68
C PHE A 166 0.90 19.41 15.19
N HIS A 167 0.93 18.36 14.36
CA HIS A 167 0.79 18.51 12.92
C HIS A 167 -0.57 19.11 12.59
N ARG A 168 -0.59 20.23 11.87
CA ARG A 168 -1.82 20.87 11.38
C ARG A 168 -1.68 21.15 9.90
N TYR A 169 -2.72 20.80 9.15
CA TYR A 169 -2.71 20.91 7.71
C TYR A 169 -4.13 21.02 7.14
N LYS A 170 -4.22 21.33 5.86
CA LYS A 170 -5.43 21.21 5.05
C LYS A 170 -5.18 20.30 3.87
N LEU A 171 -6.19 19.53 3.53
CA LEU A 171 -6.28 18.85 2.24
C LEU A 171 -7.28 19.59 1.37
N LEU A 172 -6.89 19.82 0.13
CA LEU A 172 -7.69 20.52 -0.87
C LEU A 172 -7.81 19.63 -2.10
N TYR A 173 -8.91 19.79 -2.84
CA TYR A 173 -9.10 19.12 -4.11
C TYR A 173 -9.57 20.08 -5.20
N SER A 174 -9.28 19.73 -6.44
CA SER A 174 -9.71 20.49 -7.62
C SER A 174 -9.86 19.55 -8.82
N THR A 175 -10.77 19.90 -9.73
CA THR A 175 -10.91 19.23 -11.03
C THR A 175 -10.11 19.92 -12.13
N ASP A 176 -9.80 21.21 -11.99
CA ASP A 176 -9.18 22.07 -13.02
C ASP A 176 -7.84 22.69 -12.60
N GLY A 177 -7.42 22.48 -11.35
CA GLY A 177 -6.20 23.05 -10.77
C GLY A 177 -6.29 24.57 -10.47
N LYS A 178 -7.45 25.19 -10.68
CA LYS A 178 -7.69 26.64 -10.48
C LYS A 178 -8.64 26.91 -9.33
N LYS A 179 -9.76 26.21 -9.28
CA LYS A 179 -10.72 26.30 -8.17
C LYS A 179 -10.47 25.18 -7.18
N TRP A 180 -10.26 25.57 -5.92
CA TRP A 180 -9.92 24.64 -4.84
C TRP A 180 -11.04 24.58 -3.80
N ASN A 181 -11.38 23.38 -3.38
CA ASN A 181 -12.32 23.11 -2.32
C ASN A 181 -11.59 22.40 -1.17
N ILE A 182 -12.07 22.60 0.05
CA ILE A 182 -11.55 21.90 1.22
C ILE A 182 -12.03 20.45 1.17
N LEU A 183 -11.10 19.51 1.24
CA LEU A 183 -11.38 18.10 1.37
C LEU A 183 -11.36 17.67 2.84
N ALA A 184 -10.36 18.12 3.60
CA ALA A 184 -10.28 17.96 5.04
C ALA A 184 -9.55 19.15 5.67
N ASP A 185 -10.06 19.66 6.79
CA ASP A 185 -9.44 20.73 7.55
C ASP A 185 -8.97 20.23 8.92
N LYS A 186 -7.68 20.05 9.07
CA LYS A 186 -6.99 19.66 10.30
C LYS A 186 -6.27 20.84 10.97
N SER A 187 -6.64 22.09 10.66
CA SER A 187 -5.99 23.30 11.20
C SER A 187 -6.16 23.47 12.71
N ASN A 188 -7.15 22.82 13.30
CA ASN A 188 -7.41 22.83 14.74
C ASN A 188 -7.03 21.51 15.44
N ASN A 189 -6.23 20.65 14.78
CA ASN A 189 -5.83 19.38 15.36
C ASN A 189 -5.07 19.59 16.68
N LYS A 190 -5.37 18.75 17.68
CA LYS A 190 -4.79 18.77 19.04
C LYS A 190 -4.23 17.39 19.44
N THR A 191 -4.05 16.50 18.47
CA THR A 191 -3.53 15.15 18.69
C THR A 191 -2.30 14.92 17.82
N ASP A 192 -1.40 14.07 18.31
CA ASP A 192 -0.24 13.66 17.54
C ASP A 192 -0.66 12.63 16.48
N VAL A 193 -0.63 13.03 15.21
CA VAL A 193 -1.05 12.22 14.06
C VAL A 193 -0.04 12.33 12.92
N PRO A 194 1.21 11.86 13.12
CA PRO A 194 2.22 11.88 12.06
C PRO A 194 1.89 10.94 10.89
N HIS A 195 0.95 10.03 11.10
CA HIS A 195 0.41 9.11 10.10
C HIS A 195 -1.11 9.16 10.18
N ASP A 196 -1.73 9.92 9.29
CA ASP A 196 -3.18 10.16 9.32
C ASP A 196 -3.85 9.46 8.13
N TYR A 197 -5.01 8.85 8.38
CA TYR A 197 -5.87 8.27 7.37
C TYR A 197 -7.23 8.97 7.43
N ILE A 198 -7.61 9.58 6.32
CA ILE A 198 -8.85 10.34 6.19
C ILE A 198 -9.75 9.62 5.21
N GLU A 199 -10.78 8.96 5.71
CA GLU A 199 -11.89 8.46 4.92
C GLU A 199 -12.92 9.56 4.72
N LEU A 200 -13.32 9.78 3.48
CA LEU A 200 -14.31 10.83 3.16
C LEU A 200 -15.72 10.29 3.38
N GLN A 201 -16.55 11.05 4.09
CA GLN A 201 -17.95 10.71 4.27
C GLN A 201 -18.70 10.61 2.92
N ASN A 202 -18.34 11.46 1.98
CA ASN A 202 -18.83 11.42 0.60
C ASN A 202 -17.63 11.52 -0.34
N ALA A 203 -17.57 10.62 -1.31
CA ALA A 203 -16.55 10.66 -2.34
C ALA A 203 -16.61 11.97 -3.14
N VAL A 204 -15.46 12.48 -3.58
CA VAL A 204 -15.35 13.68 -4.40
C VAL A 204 -14.77 13.37 -5.78
N GLN A 205 -15.14 14.17 -6.77
CA GLN A 205 -14.53 14.14 -8.09
C GLN A 205 -13.33 15.08 -8.09
N ALA A 206 -12.11 14.56 -8.30
CA ALA A 206 -10.90 15.35 -8.28
C ALA A 206 -9.88 14.85 -9.31
N ARG A 207 -9.12 15.79 -9.87
CA ARG A 207 -7.89 15.53 -10.61
C ARG A 207 -6.66 15.92 -9.80
N TYR A 208 -6.77 16.96 -8.99
CA TYR A 208 -5.66 17.48 -8.18
C TYR A 208 -6.00 17.35 -6.72
N ILE A 209 -5.02 16.86 -5.95
CA ILE A 209 -5.04 16.82 -4.48
C ILE A 209 -3.85 17.62 -3.98
N ARG A 210 -4.08 18.57 -3.08
CA ARG A 210 -3.05 19.39 -2.46
C ARG A 210 -3.13 19.26 -0.94
N MET A 211 -1.97 19.14 -0.31
CA MET A 211 -1.80 19.26 1.13
C MET A 211 -1.04 20.53 1.44
N GLU A 212 -1.60 21.37 2.30
CA GLU A 212 -1.00 22.64 2.76
C GLU A 212 -0.63 22.55 4.24
N ASN A 213 0.62 22.87 4.55
CA ASN A 213 1.11 22.96 5.92
C ASN A 213 0.51 24.17 6.64
N ILE A 214 -0.03 23.94 7.83
CA ILE A 214 -0.44 25.00 8.76
C ILE A 214 0.53 25.10 9.92
N GLN A 215 1.00 23.95 10.45
CA GLN A 215 1.93 23.89 11.56
C GLN A 215 2.60 22.53 11.63
N MET A 216 3.91 22.55 11.81
CA MET A 216 4.73 21.39 12.18
C MET A 216 5.04 21.43 13.67
N PRO A 217 5.09 20.28 14.36
CA PRO A 217 5.54 20.26 15.78
C PRO A 217 7.03 20.61 15.89
N THR A 218 7.87 20.01 15.05
CA THR A 218 9.31 20.30 14.91
C THR A 218 9.76 19.93 13.50
N GLY A 219 11.00 20.28 13.17
CA GLY A 219 11.62 19.92 11.90
C GLY A 219 11.02 20.66 10.72
N LYS A 220 11.03 20.00 9.56
CA LYS A 220 10.57 20.55 8.29
C LYS A 220 9.26 19.92 7.83
N PHE A 221 8.55 20.61 6.93
CA PHE A 221 7.37 20.00 6.29
C PHE A 221 7.86 18.95 5.29
N ALA A 222 7.82 17.69 5.71
CA ALA A 222 8.33 16.57 4.94
C ALA A 222 7.35 15.41 4.93
N ILE A 223 7.13 14.82 3.75
CA ILE A 223 6.10 13.80 3.50
C ILE A 223 6.76 12.58 2.86
N SER A 224 6.63 11.42 3.52
CA SER A 224 7.04 10.11 3.00
C SER A 224 5.92 9.41 2.23
N GLY A 225 4.67 9.83 2.40
CA GLY A 225 3.55 9.29 1.65
C GLY A 225 2.36 10.25 1.61
N LEU A 226 1.99 10.70 0.43
CA LEU A 226 0.71 11.31 0.14
C LEU A 226 -0.03 10.33 -0.79
N ARG A 227 -0.88 9.50 -0.20
CA ARG A 227 -1.54 8.40 -0.90
C ARG A 227 -3.02 8.72 -1.08
N VAL A 228 -3.49 8.69 -2.31
CA VAL A 228 -4.87 9.00 -2.68
C VAL A 228 -5.56 7.73 -3.13
N PHE A 229 -6.66 7.36 -2.47
CA PHE A 229 -7.40 6.14 -2.73
C PHE A 229 -8.79 6.42 -3.29
N GLY A 230 -9.21 5.59 -4.25
CA GLY A 230 -10.51 5.72 -4.89
C GLY A 230 -10.65 4.86 -6.13
N ASN A 231 -11.39 5.35 -7.10
CA ASN A 231 -11.66 4.66 -8.36
C ASN A 231 -11.25 5.55 -9.54
N GLY A 232 -10.29 5.08 -10.34
CA GLY A 232 -9.94 5.72 -11.60
C GLY A 232 -11.05 5.57 -12.65
N ASN A 233 -11.06 6.45 -13.64
CA ASN A 233 -12.04 6.47 -14.73
C ASN A 233 -11.48 5.93 -16.06
N GLY A 234 -10.30 5.30 -16.02
CA GLY A 234 -9.63 4.74 -17.19
C GLY A 234 -9.86 3.25 -17.38
N LYS A 235 -9.06 2.65 -18.25
CA LYS A 235 -9.09 1.22 -18.52
C LYS A 235 -8.26 0.44 -17.50
N LYS A 236 -8.77 -0.69 -17.05
CA LYS A 236 -7.98 -1.70 -16.32
C LYS A 236 -6.84 -2.20 -17.20
N PRO A 237 -5.76 -2.77 -16.60
CA PRO A 237 -4.71 -3.41 -17.38
C PRO A 237 -5.24 -4.62 -18.16
N GLY A 238 -4.57 -4.94 -19.27
CA GLY A 238 -4.76 -6.22 -19.98
C GLY A 238 -4.24 -7.40 -19.16
N ALA A 239 -4.57 -8.62 -19.60
CA ALA A 239 -4.04 -9.84 -19.01
C ALA A 239 -2.51 -9.93 -19.17
N VAL A 240 -1.83 -10.54 -18.19
CA VAL A 240 -0.39 -10.77 -18.25
C VAL A 240 -0.08 -11.91 -19.22
N GLU A 241 0.90 -11.69 -20.08
CA GLU A 241 1.39 -12.68 -21.05
C GLU A 241 2.80 -13.16 -20.67
N ALA A 242 3.20 -14.32 -21.24
CA ALA A 242 4.54 -14.91 -21.10
C ALA A 242 4.97 -15.04 -19.62
N PHE A 243 4.05 -15.45 -18.75
CA PHE A 243 4.30 -15.68 -17.34
C PHE A 243 5.03 -17.02 -17.15
N ILE A 244 6.25 -16.98 -16.61
CA ILE A 244 7.09 -18.15 -16.34
C ILE A 244 7.62 -18.12 -14.92
N VAL A 245 7.80 -19.31 -14.32
CA VAL A 245 8.39 -19.50 -12.99
C VAL A 245 9.39 -20.65 -13.06
N LEU A 246 10.65 -20.33 -12.89
CA LEU A 246 11.77 -21.27 -12.93
C LEU A 246 12.35 -21.43 -11.54
N ARG A 247 12.21 -22.62 -10.98
CA ARG A 247 12.79 -22.96 -9.70
C ARG A 247 14.30 -23.20 -9.87
N THR A 248 15.11 -22.67 -8.97
CA THR A 248 16.56 -22.81 -9.13
C THR A 248 17.03 -24.19 -8.69
N GLU A 249 17.87 -24.85 -9.50
CA GLU A 249 18.46 -26.13 -9.15
C GLU A 249 19.41 -26.03 -7.93
N LYS A 250 20.14 -24.93 -7.84
CA LYS A 250 21.14 -24.70 -6.78
C LYS A 250 20.49 -24.51 -5.41
N ASP A 251 19.32 -23.87 -5.34
CA ASP A 251 18.57 -23.65 -4.11
C ASP A 251 17.06 -23.71 -4.37
N LYS A 252 16.48 -24.87 -4.16
CA LYS A 252 15.05 -25.14 -4.39
C LYS A 252 14.10 -24.29 -3.54
N ARG A 253 14.60 -23.46 -2.63
CA ARG A 253 13.81 -22.45 -1.89
C ARG A 253 13.59 -21.18 -2.70
N SER A 254 14.22 -21.07 -3.86
CA SER A 254 14.18 -19.89 -4.71
C SER A 254 13.63 -20.20 -6.09
N ALA A 255 12.87 -19.25 -6.64
CA ALA A 255 12.40 -19.27 -8.03
C ALA A 255 12.61 -17.90 -8.68
N TYR A 256 12.95 -17.93 -9.96
CA TYR A 256 12.95 -16.77 -10.82
C TYR A 256 11.61 -16.69 -11.54
N ILE A 257 10.91 -15.60 -11.34
CA ILE A 257 9.58 -15.32 -11.91
C ILE A 257 9.75 -14.20 -12.92
N LYS A 258 9.19 -14.36 -14.12
CA LYS A 258 9.26 -13.35 -15.19
C LYS A 258 7.96 -13.31 -15.98
N TRP A 259 7.62 -12.14 -16.50
CA TRP A 259 6.45 -11.92 -17.35
C TRP A 259 6.67 -10.79 -18.35
N LYS A 260 5.84 -10.71 -19.37
CA LYS A 260 5.84 -9.57 -20.29
C LYS A 260 5.16 -8.39 -19.62
N PRO A 261 5.79 -7.18 -19.61
CA PRO A 261 5.16 -5.98 -19.08
C PRO A 261 3.80 -5.73 -19.77
N VAL A 262 2.84 -5.30 -18.97
CA VAL A 262 1.49 -4.91 -19.47
C VAL A 262 1.42 -3.39 -19.54
N ASP A 263 0.98 -2.87 -20.67
CA ASP A 263 0.78 -1.44 -20.86
C ASP A 263 -0.19 -0.90 -19.79
N ASN A 264 0.11 0.28 -19.27
CA ASN A 264 -0.62 0.97 -18.20
C ASN A 264 -0.72 0.22 -16.85
N ALA A 265 0.01 -0.88 -16.64
CA ALA A 265 0.18 -1.48 -15.32
C ALA A 265 1.33 -0.82 -14.57
N PHE A 266 1.13 -0.51 -13.29
CA PHE A 266 2.21 -0.04 -12.42
C PHE A 266 2.65 -1.07 -11.37
N ALA A 267 1.85 -2.12 -11.18
CA ALA A 267 2.15 -3.19 -10.24
C ALA A 267 1.57 -4.52 -10.71
N TYR A 268 1.99 -5.59 -10.03
CA TYR A 268 1.51 -6.94 -10.26
C TYR A 268 1.30 -7.66 -8.93
N ASN A 269 0.22 -8.42 -8.84
CA ASN A 269 -0.04 -9.36 -7.76
C ASN A 269 0.38 -10.75 -8.20
N ILE A 270 1.38 -11.32 -7.54
CA ILE A 270 1.86 -12.68 -7.76
C ILE A 270 1.26 -13.57 -6.68
N TYR A 271 0.28 -14.38 -7.05
CA TYR A 271 -0.36 -15.34 -6.16
C TYR A 271 0.41 -16.65 -6.17
N TYR A 272 0.54 -17.29 -5.01
CA TYR A 272 1.26 -18.55 -4.91
C TYR A 272 0.70 -19.44 -3.79
N GLY A 273 1.06 -20.72 -3.89
CA GLY A 273 0.68 -21.73 -2.91
C GLY A 273 1.24 -23.11 -3.27
N THR A 274 1.03 -24.09 -2.39
CA THR A 274 1.56 -25.45 -2.53
C THR A 274 0.65 -26.40 -3.32
N ALA A 275 -0.50 -25.93 -3.78
CA ALA A 275 -1.41 -26.65 -4.66
C ALA A 275 -2.09 -25.69 -5.64
N ALA A 276 -2.51 -26.18 -6.80
CA ALA A 276 -3.11 -25.35 -7.85
C ALA A 276 -4.42 -24.66 -7.41
N ASP A 277 -5.14 -25.26 -6.48
CA ASP A 277 -6.38 -24.75 -5.89
C ASP A 277 -6.14 -24.02 -4.54
N LYS A 278 -4.88 -23.74 -4.15
CA LYS A 278 -4.48 -23.14 -2.87
C LYS A 278 -3.57 -21.92 -3.03
N LEU A 279 -3.85 -21.06 -4.00
CA LEU A 279 -3.12 -19.82 -4.23
C LEU A 279 -3.63 -18.71 -3.28
N TYR A 280 -3.44 -18.90 -1.99
CA TYR A 280 -3.96 -18.00 -0.97
C TYR A 280 -2.99 -16.86 -0.61
N SER A 281 -1.70 -17.11 -0.75
CA SER A 281 -0.67 -16.11 -0.49
C SER A 281 -0.43 -15.25 -1.72
N CYS A 282 -0.09 -13.98 -1.51
CA CYS A 282 0.17 -13.06 -2.59
C CYS A 282 1.26 -12.06 -2.21
N ILE A 283 2.04 -11.66 -3.18
CA ILE A 283 2.95 -10.51 -3.09
C ILE A 283 2.61 -9.50 -4.17
N MET A 284 2.61 -8.23 -3.81
CA MET A 284 2.46 -7.11 -4.74
C MET A 284 3.82 -6.49 -5.04
N VAL A 285 4.15 -6.39 -6.31
CA VAL A 285 5.41 -5.78 -6.79
C VAL A 285 5.10 -4.61 -7.71
N HIS A 286 5.88 -3.52 -7.58
CA HIS A 286 5.70 -2.30 -8.36
C HIS A 286 6.85 -2.17 -9.39
N ASP A 287 6.53 -1.71 -10.60
CA ASP A 287 7.48 -1.40 -11.69
C ASP A 287 8.46 -2.53 -12.06
N LEU A 288 8.10 -3.76 -11.80
CA LEU A 288 8.92 -4.91 -12.12
C LEU A 288 8.23 -5.76 -13.19
N ASN A 289 9.02 -6.47 -13.97
CA ASN A 289 8.60 -7.53 -14.89
C ASN A 289 9.32 -8.85 -14.61
N GLU A 290 10.03 -8.89 -13.48
CA GLU A 290 10.68 -10.08 -12.94
C GLU A 290 10.79 -10.00 -11.42
N TYR A 291 10.84 -11.14 -10.75
CA TYR A 291 10.94 -11.22 -9.31
C TYR A 291 11.68 -12.47 -8.85
N TRP A 292 12.59 -12.32 -7.88
CA TRP A 292 13.23 -13.43 -7.19
C TRP A 292 12.44 -13.80 -5.94
N PHE A 293 11.70 -14.88 -6.01
CA PHE A 293 10.98 -15.45 -4.87
C PHE A 293 11.92 -16.35 -4.07
N LYS A 294 12.04 -16.16 -2.77
CA LYS A 294 13.04 -16.82 -1.91
C LYS A 294 12.44 -17.48 -0.65
N ALA A 295 11.15 -17.74 -0.63
CA ALA A 295 10.45 -18.22 0.55
C ALA A 295 9.77 -19.59 0.37
N MET A 296 10.21 -20.40 -0.60
CA MET A 296 9.63 -21.72 -0.85
C MET A 296 10.18 -22.80 0.12
N ASP A 297 9.32 -23.75 0.45
CA ASP A 297 9.77 -25.04 1.00
C ASP A 297 10.42 -25.87 -0.13
N LYS A 298 11.67 -26.29 0.09
CA LYS A 298 12.45 -27.04 -0.92
C LYS A 298 11.84 -28.39 -1.31
N ASP A 299 11.03 -28.97 -0.43
CA ASP A 299 10.49 -30.32 -0.56
C ASP A 299 9.03 -30.35 -1.05
N LYS A 300 8.43 -29.15 -1.34
CA LYS A 300 7.06 -29.04 -1.83
C LYS A 300 6.96 -28.45 -3.24
N PRO A 301 5.94 -28.85 -4.03
CA PRO A 301 5.63 -28.15 -5.25
C PRO A 301 5.04 -26.77 -4.94
N TYR A 302 5.23 -25.82 -5.87
CA TYR A 302 4.59 -24.52 -5.82
C TYR A 302 3.89 -24.21 -7.13
N TYR A 303 2.80 -23.50 -6.99
CA TYR A 303 1.93 -23.05 -8.06
C TYR A 303 1.78 -21.54 -8.01
N PHE A 304 1.68 -20.92 -9.17
CA PHE A 304 1.67 -19.47 -9.29
C PHE A 304 0.62 -19.01 -10.31
N SER A 305 0.11 -17.81 -10.08
CA SER A 305 -0.71 -17.04 -11.00
C SER A 305 -0.43 -15.56 -10.80
N ILE A 306 -0.62 -14.74 -11.81
CA ILE A 306 -0.32 -13.30 -11.73
C ILE A 306 -1.45 -12.49 -12.35
N GLU A 307 -1.68 -11.29 -11.83
CA GLU A 307 -2.54 -10.25 -12.40
C GLU A 307 -1.83 -8.92 -12.42
N ALA A 308 -2.15 -8.06 -13.38
CA ALA A 308 -1.65 -6.70 -13.48
C ALA A 308 -2.57 -5.72 -12.75
N VAL A 309 -2.00 -4.62 -12.23
CA VAL A 309 -2.69 -3.64 -11.39
C VAL A 309 -2.42 -2.22 -11.89
N ASN A 310 -3.47 -1.39 -11.96
CA ASN A 310 -3.38 0.06 -12.10
C ASN A 310 -4.44 0.78 -11.25
N GLU A 311 -4.52 2.11 -11.37
CA GLU A 311 -5.49 2.94 -10.64
C GLU A 311 -6.96 2.66 -11.00
N ASN A 312 -7.23 1.90 -12.07
CA ASN A 312 -8.57 1.58 -12.54
C ASN A 312 -8.99 0.15 -12.16
N GLY A 313 -8.12 -0.62 -11.51
CA GLY A 313 -8.37 -1.97 -11.05
C GLY A 313 -7.32 -2.99 -11.44
N VAL A 314 -7.73 -4.26 -11.52
CA VAL A 314 -6.88 -5.41 -11.81
C VAL A 314 -7.29 -6.09 -13.12
N SER A 315 -6.33 -6.76 -13.77
CA SER A 315 -6.60 -7.62 -14.92
C SER A 315 -7.22 -8.96 -14.50
N GLU A 316 -7.62 -9.75 -15.47
CA GLU A 316 -7.83 -11.18 -15.26
C GLU A 316 -6.50 -11.84 -14.84
N ARG A 317 -6.60 -12.88 -13.99
CA ARG A 317 -5.44 -13.68 -13.60
C ARG A 317 -5.03 -14.63 -14.72
N THR A 318 -3.73 -14.88 -14.81
CA THR A 318 -3.24 -15.96 -15.69
C THR A 318 -3.75 -17.33 -15.23
N THR A 319 -3.71 -18.31 -16.12
CA THR A 319 -3.80 -19.71 -15.73
C THR A 319 -2.73 -20.04 -14.70
N VAL A 320 -3.06 -20.99 -13.82
CA VAL A 320 -2.13 -21.45 -12.78
C VAL A 320 -1.01 -22.27 -13.42
N ILE A 321 0.23 -21.93 -13.11
CA ILE A 321 1.40 -22.70 -13.54
C ILE A 321 2.13 -23.31 -12.34
N LYS A 322 2.72 -24.48 -12.52
CA LYS A 322 3.59 -25.13 -11.54
C LYS A 322 5.02 -24.64 -11.77
N SER A 323 5.75 -24.34 -10.71
CA SER A 323 7.20 -24.05 -10.81
C SER A 323 7.96 -25.33 -11.25
N GLU A 324 8.76 -25.19 -12.25
CA GLU A 324 9.63 -26.25 -12.76
C GLU A 324 10.95 -26.30 -12.02
#